data_839014e92c4fca621835fa98f6a5ac2c
#
_entry.id   839014e92c4fca621835fa98f6a5ac2c
#
_cell.length_a   1.000
_cell.length_b   1.000
_cell.length_c   1.000
_cell.angle_alpha   90.00
_cell.angle_beta   90.00
_cell.angle_gamma   90.00
#
_symmetry.space_group_name_H-M   'P 1'
#
loop_
_entity.id
_entity.type
_entity.pdbx_description
1 polymer ?
#
loop_
_entity_poly.entity_id
_entity_poly.type
_entity_poly.pdbx_seq_one_letter_code
_entity_poly.pdbx_strand_id
1 'polypeptide(L)'
;MAHDIPIGATFTRTITVDDARAIGFMGPDLRVYATPAIVQDLEFACRDWLIQRLDVTHDSVGFLVEIQHKRGTPLGAVVTHDGRVAAVERNRVTFEVVVRDAIEEIASARHTRVIVEKAKLARLIEAKRVRLR
;
A
#
# COMPACT_ATOMS: atom_id res chain seq x y z
N MET A 1 14.36 4.48 18.01
CA MET A 1 13.98 3.16 18.52
C MET A 1 13.95 2.16 17.39
N ALA A 2 14.52 1.00 17.61
CA ALA A 2 14.50 -0.08 16.62
C ALA A 2 13.23 -0.89 16.76
N HIS A 3 12.60 -1.22 15.64
CA HIS A 3 11.45 -2.10 15.58
C HIS A 3 11.87 -3.42 14.94
N ASP A 4 11.30 -4.52 15.42
CA ASP A 4 11.59 -5.84 14.89
C ASP A 4 10.70 -6.13 13.68
N ILE A 5 11.22 -5.86 12.50
CA ILE A 5 10.54 -6.10 11.24
C ILE A 5 11.28 -7.20 10.50
N PRO A 6 10.75 -8.44 10.49
CA PRO A 6 11.47 -9.56 9.88
C PRO A 6 11.46 -9.50 8.36
N ILE A 7 12.65 -9.49 7.76
CA ILE A 7 12.81 -9.60 6.31
C ILE A 7 12.30 -10.98 5.88
N GLY A 8 11.53 -11.01 4.80
CA GLY A 8 10.93 -12.24 4.29
C GLY A 8 9.54 -12.55 4.86
N ALA A 9 9.07 -11.80 5.85
CA ALA A 9 7.71 -11.95 6.36
C ALA A 9 6.69 -11.67 5.26
N THR A 10 5.61 -12.45 5.24
CA THR A 10 4.58 -12.36 4.21
C THR A 10 3.21 -12.11 4.82
N PHE A 11 2.32 -11.55 4.03
CA PHE A 11 0.93 -11.34 4.40
C PHE A 11 0.06 -11.32 3.16
N THR A 12 -1.23 -11.57 3.33
CA THR A 12 -2.21 -11.57 2.24
C THR A 12 -3.42 -10.77 2.67
N ARG A 13 -3.92 -9.94 1.77
CA ARG A 13 -5.19 -9.23 1.94
C ARG A 13 -6.09 -9.52 0.76
N THR A 14 -7.34 -9.88 1.04
CA THR A 14 -8.36 -10.13 0.02
C THR A 14 -9.23 -8.89 -0.14
N ILE A 15 -9.45 -8.48 -1.37
CA ILE A 15 -10.20 -7.28 -1.75
C ILE A 15 -11.24 -7.65 -2.80
N THR A 16 -12.45 -7.10 -2.68
CA THR A 16 -13.43 -7.16 -3.77
C THR A 16 -13.35 -5.86 -4.56
N VAL A 17 -13.28 -5.97 -5.88
CA VAL A 17 -13.30 -4.80 -6.78
C VAL A 17 -14.71 -4.24 -6.79
N ASP A 18 -15.00 -3.35 -5.88
CA ASP A 18 -16.31 -2.71 -5.73
C ASP A 18 -16.44 -1.48 -6.65
N ASP A 19 -17.58 -0.82 -6.57
CA ASP A 19 -17.87 0.34 -7.41
C ASP A 19 -16.81 1.45 -7.28
N ALA A 20 -16.38 1.74 -6.06
CA ALA A 20 -15.40 2.79 -5.80
C ALA A 20 -14.01 2.47 -6.36
N ARG A 21 -13.69 1.18 -6.54
CA ARG A 21 -12.38 0.72 -7.02
C ARG A 21 -12.28 0.57 -8.53
N ALA A 22 -13.41 0.61 -9.24
CA ALA A 22 -13.43 0.36 -10.68
C ALA A 22 -13.49 1.67 -11.47
N ILE A 23 -12.74 1.74 -12.59
CA ILE A 23 -12.82 2.89 -13.49
C ILE A 23 -14.22 3.01 -14.08
N GLY A 24 -14.65 4.24 -14.41
CA GLY A 24 -15.95 4.49 -15.00
C GLY A 24 -15.91 5.25 -16.33
N PHE A 25 -14.73 5.72 -16.74
CA PHE A 25 -14.62 6.66 -17.87
C PHE A 25 -14.81 6.02 -19.25
N MET A 26 -14.81 4.68 -19.35
CA MET A 26 -15.02 3.98 -20.62
C MET A 26 -16.41 3.36 -20.75
N GLY A 27 -17.33 3.67 -19.82
CA GLY A 27 -18.68 3.15 -19.82
C GLY A 27 -18.86 1.89 -18.98
N PRO A 28 -20.13 1.43 -18.80
CA PRO A 28 -20.45 0.39 -17.82
C PRO A 28 -19.86 -1.00 -18.13
N ASP A 29 -19.58 -1.29 -19.39
CA ASP A 29 -19.10 -2.62 -19.80
C ASP A 29 -17.57 -2.76 -19.73
N LEU A 30 -16.86 -1.66 -19.43
CA LEU A 30 -15.41 -1.63 -19.43
C LEU A 30 -14.86 -1.20 -18.08
N ARG A 31 -15.51 -1.59 -17.00
CA ARG A 31 -15.14 -1.23 -15.64
C ARG A 31 -14.19 -2.28 -15.05
N VAL A 32 -12.94 -1.89 -14.88
CA VAL A 32 -11.89 -2.74 -14.28
C VAL A 32 -11.28 -2.05 -13.08
N TYR A 33 -10.61 -2.83 -12.26
CA TYR A 33 -9.88 -2.36 -11.07
C TYR A 33 -8.93 -1.22 -11.47
N ALA A 34 -9.14 -0.04 -10.89
CA ALA A 34 -8.37 1.16 -11.26
C ALA A 34 -6.96 1.09 -10.69
N THR A 35 -5.96 1.52 -11.47
CA THR A 35 -4.58 1.56 -11.01
C THR A 35 -4.41 2.33 -9.70
N PRO A 36 -4.96 3.55 -9.53
CA PRO A 36 -4.83 4.24 -8.24
C PRO A 36 -5.52 3.52 -7.09
N ALA A 37 -6.58 2.76 -7.34
CA ALA A 37 -7.23 1.95 -6.32
C ALA A 37 -6.34 0.79 -5.87
N ILE A 38 -5.63 0.15 -6.81
CA ILE A 38 -4.64 -0.89 -6.49
C ILE A 38 -3.56 -0.31 -5.58
N VAL A 39 -3.05 0.87 -5.92
CA VAL A 39 -2.03 1.56 -5.11
C VAL A 39 -2.54 1.82 -3.70
N GLN A 40 -3.73 2.36 -3.57
CA GLN A 40 -4.33 2.61 -2.26
C GLN A 40 -4.47 1.34 -1.44
N ASP A 41 -4.98 0.28 -2.05
CA ASP A 41 -5.19 -1.01 -1.38
C ASP A 41 -3.86 -1.63 -0.92
N LEU A 42 -2.84 -1.61 -1.77
CA LEU A 42 -1.53 -2.16 -1.37
C LEU A 42 -0.86 -1.32 -0.29
N GLU A 43 -1.01 0.00 -0.34
CA GLU A 43 -0.48 0.87 0.72
C GLU A 43 -1.14 0.56 2.06
N PHE A 44 -2.46 0.43 2.10
CA PHE A 44 -3.17 0.07 3.32
C PHE A 44 -2.80 -1.33 3.82
N ALA A 45 -2.64 -2.29 2.92
CA ALA A 45 -2.24 -3.65 3.31
C ALA A 45 -0.86 -3.65 3.99
N CYS A 46 0.09 -2.93 3.40
CA CYS A 46 1.44 -2.81 3.96
C CYS A 46 1.44 -2.05 5.29
N ARG A 47 0.73 -0.93 5.34
CA ARG A 47 0.63 -0.12 6.56
C ARG A 47 -0.03 -0.90 7.70
N ASP A 48 -1.12 -1.61 7.44
CA ASP A 48 -1.85 -2.35 8.47
C ASP A 48 -1.02 -3.51 9.01
N TRP A 49 -0.25 -4.17 8.14
CA TRP A 49 0.70 -5.19 8.59
C TRP A 49 1.80 -4.58 9.48
N LEU A 50 2.36 -3.45 9.04
CA LEU A 50 3.48 -2.80 9.73
C LEU A 50 3.08 -2.21 11.08
N ILE A 51 1.90 -1.58 11.16
CA ILE A 51 1.43 -0.91 12.39
C ILE A 51 1.35 -1.86 13.58
N GLN A 52 1.07 -3.13 13.35
CA GLN A 52 0.98 -4.14 14.40
C GLN A 52 2.33 -4.44 15.06
N ARG A 53 3.42 -4.04 14.42
CA ARG A 53 4.81 -4.26 14.90
C ARG A 53 5.44 -2.99 15.43
N LEU A 54 4.70 -1.90 15.43
CA LEU A 54 5.16 -0.61 15.95
C LEU A 54 4.51 -0.34 17.31
N ASP A 55 5.17 0.47 18.13
CA ASP A 55 4.53 0.94 19.35
C ASP A 55 3.51 2.05 19.02
N VAL A 56 2.68 2.40 20.00
CA VAL A 56 1.57 3.34 19.83
C VAL A 56 2.01 4.76 19.43
N THR A 57 3.27 5.12 19.68
CA THR A 57 3.82 6.45 19.34
C THR A 57 4.26 6.55 17.89
N HIS A 58 4.30 5.44 17.17
CA HIS A 58 4.80 5.35 15.80
C HIS A 58 3.73 4.90 14.82
N ASP A 59 3.91 5.29 13.58
CA ASP A 59 3.15 4.84 12.42
C ASP A 59 4.10 4.86 11.22
N SER A 60 3.58 4.67 10.04
CA SER A 60 4.37 4.79 8.82
C SER A 60 3.65 5.61 7.77
N VAL A 61 4.42 6.22 6.89
CA VAL A 61 3.91 6.96 5.73
C VAL A 61 4.52 6.39 4.45
N GLY A 62 3.80 6.51 3.35
CA GLY A 62 4.29 6.10 2.04
C GLY A 62 5.43 6.99 1.57
N PHE A 63 6.46 6.37 1.00
CA PHE A 63 7.62 7.06 0.43
C PHE A 63 7.77 6.80 -1.06
N LEU A 64 7.58 5.55 -1.49
CA LEU A 64 7.76 5.14 -2.87
C LEU A 64 6.74 4.08 -3.22
N VAL A 65 6.14 4.21 -4.41
CA VAL A 65 5.37 3.14 -5.04
C VAL A 65 5.78 3.04 -6.49
N GLU A 66 6.25 1.85 -6.88
CA GLU A 66 6.47 1.50 -8.28
C GLU A 66 5.52 0.36 -8.59
N ILE A 67 4.67 0.52 -9.59
CA ILE A 67 3.66 -0.48 -9.93
C ILE A 67 3.63 -0.74 -11.43
N GLN A 68 3.45 -2.01 -11.78
CA GLN A 68 3.11 -2.44 -13.13
C GLN A 68 1.73 -3.08 -13.07
N HIS A 69 0.75 -2.43 -13.68
CA HIS A 69 -0.62 -2.93 -13.79
C HIS A 69 -0.74 -3.65 -15.13
N LYS A 70 -0.68 -4.97 -15.10
CA LYS A 70 -0.44 -5.82 -16.29
C LYS A 70 -1.73 -6.30 -16.94
N ARG A 71 -2.80 -6.51 -16.17
CA ARG A 71 -4.07 -7.08 -16.63
C ARG A 71 -5.24 -6.41 -15.95
N GLY A 72 -6.37 -6.32 -16.66
CA GLY A 72 -7.60 -5.79 -16.08
C GLY A 72 -8.34 -6.86 -15.29
N THR A 73 -8.94 -6.46 -14.18
CA THR A 73 -9.83 -7.31 -13.38
C THR A 73 -11.19 -6.63 -13.30
N PRO A 74 -12.28 -7.30 -13.69
CA PRO A 74 -13.58 -6.64 -13.78
C PRO A 74 -14.18 -6.31 -12.41
N LEU A 75 -15.06 -5.31 -12.41
CA LEU A 75 -15.92 -4.97 -11.28
C LEU A 75 -16.59 -6.23 -10.73
N GLY A 76 -16.57 -6.39 -9.41
CA GLY A 76 -17.19 -7.52 -8.72
C GLY A 76 -16.24 -8.69 -8.44
N ALA A 77 -15.10 -8.75 -9.11
CA ALA A 77 -14.14 -9.82 -8.91
C ALA A 77 -13.37 -9.67 -7.58
N VAL A 78 -12.87 -10.79 -7.09
CA VAL A 78 -12.04 -10.84 -5.87
C VAL A 78 -10.58 -10.90 -6.27
N VAL A 79 -9.75 -10.10 -5.61
CA VAL A 79 -8.30 -10.11 -5.80
C VAL A 79 -7.60 -10.33 -4.46
N THR A 80 -6.36 -10.82 -4.52
CA THR A 80 -5.49 -10.91 -3.35
C THR A 80 -4.25 -10.05 -3.56
N HIS A 81 -3.87 -9.34 -2.51
CA HIS A 81 -2.61 -8.63 -2.42
C HIS A 81 -1.68 -9.46 -1.55
N ASP A 82 -0.67 -10.06 -2.16
CA ASP A 82 0.32 -10.87 -1.46
C ASP A 82 1.58 -10.03 -1.25
N GLY A 83 1.84 -9.65 0.00
CA GLY A 83 2.96 -8.82 0.37
C GLY A 83 4.09 -9.59 1.01
N ARG A 84 5.31 -9.11 0.80
CA ARG A 84 6.52 -9.64 1.43
C ARG A 84 7.46 -8.49 1.79
N VAL A 85 8.05 -8.56 2.98
CA VAL A 85 9.08 -7.61 3.39
C VAL A 85 10.37 -7.96 2.65
N ALA A 86 10.78 -7.08 1.73
CA ALA A 86 11.96 -7.30 0.89
C ALA A 86 13.23 -6.71 1.51
N ALA A 87 13.12 -5.58 2.22
CA ALA A 87 14.27 -4.91 2.81
C ALA A 87 13.84 -4.05 4.00
N VAL A 88 14.74 -3.92 4.96
CA VAL A 88 14.59 -3.00 6.09
C VAL A 88 15.91 -2.25 6.23
N GLU A 89 15.82 -0.92 6.14
CA GLU A 89 16.97 -0.04 6.21
C GLU A 89 16.66 1.14 7.12
N ARG A 90 17.14 1.10 8.35
CA ARG A 90 16.85 2.12 9.36
C ARG A 90 15.33 2.17 9.61
N ASN A 91 14.71 3.31 9.30
CA ASN A 91 13.26 3.50 9.44
C ASN A 91 12.49 3.25 8.12
N ARG A 92 13.15 2.69 7.10
CA ARG A 92 12.51 2.37 5.82
C ARG A 92 12.25 0.88 5.69
N VAL A 93 11.03 0.54 5.34
CA VAL A 93 10.62 -0.85 5.09
C VAL A 93 10.12 -0.93 3.65
N THR A 94 10.74 -1.80 2.88
CA THR A 94 10.36 -2.01 1.47
C THR A 94 9.64 -3.33 1.34
N PHE A 95 8.49 -3.28 0.70
CA PHE A 95 7.63 -4.42 0.42
C PHE A 95 7.62 -4.71 -1.07
N GLU A 96 7.54 -5.99 -1.41
CA GLU A 96 7.15 -6.43 -2.74
C GLU A 96 5.74 -6.99 -2.63
N VAL A 97 4.86 -6.55 -3.53
CA VAL A 97 3.44 -6.95 -3.53
C VAL A 97 3.09 -7.49 -4.91
N VAL A 98 2.45 -8.66 -4.91
CA VAL A 98 1.89 -9.26 -6.13
C VAL A 98 0.38 -9.28 -5.94
N VAL A 99 -0.34 -8.77 -6.94
CA VAL A 99 -1.80 -8.75 -6.93
C VAL A 99 -2.32 -9.75 -7.95
N ARG A 100 -3.23 -10.63 -7.51
CA ARG A 100 -3.78 -11.70 -8.34
C ARG A 100 -5.30 -11.69 -8.28
N ASP A 101 -5.92 -11.98 -9.42
CA ASP A 101 -7.31 -12.44 -9.41
C ASP A 101 -7.35 -13.97 -9.51
N ALA A 102 -8.52 -14.56 -9.72
CA ALA A 102 -8.66 -16.02 -9.77
C ALA A 102 -7.95 -16.66 -10.99
N ILE A 103 -7.60 -15.85 -11.98
CA ILE A 103 -7.08 -16.33 -13.26
C ILE A 103 -5.56 -16.11 -13.35
N GLU A 104 -5.07 -14.93 -12.92
CA GLU A 104 -3.71 -14.50 -13.27
C GLU A 104 -3.19 -13.45 -12.31
N GLU A 105 -1.89 -13.21 -12.38
CA GLU A 105 -1.25 -12.04 -11.77
C GLU A 105 -1.66 -10.79 -12.57
N ILE A 106 -2.24 -9.81 -11.88
CA ILE A 106 -2.74 -8.59 -12.52
C ILE A 106 -1.85 -7.39 -12.30
N ALA A 107 -1.06 -7.40 -11.23
CA ALA A 107 -0.13 -6.30 -10.95
C ALA A 107 1.01 -6.78 -10.07
N SER A 108 2.14 -6.08 -10.16
CA SER A 108 3.25 -6.23 -9.22
C SER A 108 3.74 -4.85 -8.83
N ALA A 109 4.20 -4.72 -7.58
CA ALA A 109 4.60 -3.43 -7.05
C ALA A 109 5.75 -3.56 -6.07
N ARG A 110 6.50 -2.48 -5.96
CA ARG A 110 7.48 -2.26 -4.91
C ARG A 110 7.05 -1.02 -4.14
N HIS A 111 6.93 -1.14 -2.82
CA HIS A 111 6.43 -0.07 -1.98
C HIS A 111 7.34 0.11 -0.76
N THR A 112 7.83 1.31 -0.58
CA THR A 112 8.64 1.67 0.59
C THR A 112 7.83 2.59 1.50
N ARG A 113 7.80 2.25 2.79
CA ARG A 113 7.21 3.07 3.84
C ARG A 113 8.29 3.56 4.79
N VAL A 114 8.08 4.73 5.34
CA VAL A 114 8.97 5.31 6.35
C VAL A 114 8.25 5.27 7.70
N ILE A 115 8.89 4.64 8.68
CA ILE A 115 8.41 4.63 10.06
C ILE A 115 8.66 6.00 10.66
N VAL A 116 7.64 6.60 11.26
CA VAL A 116 7.70 7.94 11.84
C VAL A 116 7.20 7.94 13.28
N GLU A 117 7.83 8.77 14.10
CA GLU A 117 7.26 9.11 15.41
C GLU A 117 6.20 10.18 15.21
N LYS A 118 4.98 9.93 15.66
CA LYS A 118 3.83 10.81 15.41
C LYS A 118 4.06 12.24 15.91
N ALA A 119 4.65 12.40 17.10
CA ALA A 119 4.91 13.72 17.68
C ALA A 119 5.93 14.51 16.85
N LYS A 120 6.96 13.84 16.34
CA LYS A 120 7.96 14.47 15.48
C LYS A 120 7.36 14.90 14.15
N LEU A 121 6.55 14.04 13.54
CA LEU A 121 5.83 14.36 12.30
C LEU A 121 4.90 15.55 12.51
N ALA A 122 4.18 15.60 13.62
CA ALA A 122 3.28 16.72 13.95
C ALA A 122 4.04 18.04 14.00
N ARG A 123 5.23 18.07 14.59
CA ARG A 123 6.07 19.27 14.63
C ARG A 123 6.53 19.71 13.25
N LEU A 124 6.94 18.77 12.40
CA LEU A 124 7.36 19.06 11.04
C LEU A 124 6.22 19.61 10.19
N ILE A 125 5.02 19.03 10.32
CA ILE A 125 3.82 19.49 9.62
C ILE A 125 3.45 20.90 10.05
N GLU A 126 3.44 21.17 11.37
CA GLU A 126 3.09 22.50 11.88
C GLU A 126 4.09 23.56 11.42
N ALA A 127 5.38 23.25 11.45
CA ALA A 127 6.42 24.15 10.96
C ALA A 127 6.20 24.48 9.48
N LYS A 128 5.83 23.51 8.67
CA LYS A 128 5.54 23.75 7.26
C LYS A 128 4.25 24.55 7.06
N ARG A 129 3.20 24.23 7.86
CA ARG A 129 1.92 24.94 7.79
C ARG A 129 2.09 26.45 8.04
N VAL A 130 2.91 26.81 9.01
CA VAL A 130 3.24 28.21 9.31
C VAL A 130 3.90 28.89 8.10
N ARG A 131 4.82 28.19 7.43
CA ARG A 131 5.52 28.75 6.26
C ARG A 131 4.63 28.85 5.02
N LEU A 132 3.55 28.07 4.95
CA LEU A 132 2.62 28.07 3.82
C LEU A 132 1.57 29.20 3.90
N ARG A 133 1.47 29.90 5.01
CA ARG A 133 0.53 31.04 5.17
C ARG A 133 0.90 32.24 4.35
#